data_3b2310ccdb7f3ada64d358546e743352
#
_entry.id   3b2310ccdb7f3ada64d358546e743352
#
_cell.length_a   1.000
_cell.length_b   1.000
_cell.length_c   1.000
_cell.angle_alpha   90.00
_cell.angle_beta   90.00
_cell.angle_gamma   90.00
#
_symmetry.space_group_name_H-M   'P 1'
#
loop_
_entity.id
_entity.type
_entity.pdbx_description
1 polymer ?
#
loop_
_entity_poly.entity_id
_entity_poly.type
_entity_poly.pdbx_seq_one_letter_code
_entity_poly.pdbx_strand_id
1 'polypeptide(L)'
;MSDSNPILGSRDRIEREVASIQALQSRLQRHLASYGYVPVDVPLLERSDLYLRKLGSQMAALMFNMTDHRGERLSLRPEFTGSVVRCFIDQAERLNLPVRWQYWAAI
;
A
#
# COMPACT_ATOMS: atom_id res chain seq x y z
N MET A 1 -22.71 17.34 18.67
CA MET A 1 -22.37 16.57 17.47
C MET A 1 -21.05 17.04 16.92
N SER A 2 -20.10 16.16 16.76
CA SER A 2 -18.76 16.54 16.34
C SER A 2 -18.49 16.09 14.91
N ASP A 3 -18.08 17.05 14.07
CA ASP A 3 -17.60 16.74 12.72
C ASP A 3 -16.15 16.21 12.74
N SER A 4 -15.56 16.10 13.93
CA SER A 4 -14.17 15.65 14.09
C SER A 4 -14.02 14.15 14.33
N ASN A 5 -15.11 13.40 14.30
CA ASN A 5 -15.05 11.95 14.44
C ASN A 5 -14.45 11.32 13.18
N PRO A 6 -13.66 10.25 13.33
CA PRO A 6 -13.20 9.51 12.18
C PRO A 6 -14.38 8.93 11.38
N ILE A 7 -14.15 8.73 10.09
CA ILE A 7 -15.16 8.10 9.25
C ILE A 7 -15.39 6.64 9.67
N LEU A 8 -16.56 6.11 9.33
CA LEU A 8 -16.93 4.74 9.67
C LEU A 8 -15.85 3.76 9.17
N GLY A 9 -15.44 2.86 10.04
CA GLY A 9 -14.40 1.88 9.73
C GLY A 9 -12.98 2.37 10.00
N SER A 10 -12.84 3.63 10.40
CA SER A 10 -11.55 4.21 10.77
C SER A 10 -11.52 4.52 12.25
N ARG A 11 -10.32 4.56 12.81
CA ARG A 11 -10.15 5.01 14.19
C ARG A 11 -8.75 5.58 14.39
N ASP A 12 -8.64 6.47 15.35
CA ASP A 12 -7.36 6.99 15.76
C ASP A 12 -6.62 5.97 16.63
N ARG A 13 -5.32 5.98 16.54
CA ARG A 13 -4.43 5.19 17.38
C ARG A 13 -3.40 6.12 18.00
N ILE A 14 -3.25 6.05 19.30
CA ILE A 14 -2.34 6.93 20.03
C ILE A 14 -1.51 6.15 21.05
N GLU A 15 -0.41 6.77 21.48
CA GLU A 15 0.38 6.37 22.62
C GLU A 15 0.84 4.91 22.57
N ARG A 16 0.41 4.11 23.55
CA ARG A 16 0.86 2.72 23.68
C ARG A 16 0.52 1.87 22.48
N GLU A 17 -0.65 2.06 21.90
CA GLU A 17 -1.06 1.29 20.72
C GLU A 17 -0.15 1.56 19.54
N VAL A 18 0.16 2.83 19.27
CA VAL A 18 1.09 3.21 18.19
C VAL A 18 2.47 2.64 18.47
N ALA A 19 2.96 2.78 19.70
CA ALA A 19 4.27 2.26 20.10
C ALA A 19 4.36 0.74 19.91
N SER A 20 3.30 0.02 20.28
CA SER A 20 3.26 -1.44 20.12
C SER A 20 3.30 -1.86 18.64
N ILE A 21 2.56 -1.17 17.78
CA ILE A 21 2.54 -1.45 16.36
C ILE A 21 3.91 -1.16 15.74
N GLN A 22 4.52 -0.04 16.10
CA GLN A 22 5.85 0.32 15.60
C GLN A 22 6.93 -0.68 16.07
N ALA A 23 6.84 -1.15 17.30
CA ALA A 23 7.76 -2.14 17.83
C ALA A 23 7.63 -3.47 17.08
N LEU A 24 6.40 -3.91 16.80
CA LEU A 24 6.14 -5.11 16.02
C LEU A 24 6.68 -4.97 14.61
N GLN A 25 6.38 -3.84 13.96
CA GLN A 25 6.87 -3.56 12.61
C GLN A 25 8.40 -3.63 12.55
N SER A 26 9.09 -2.99 13.51
CA SER A 26 10.55 -3.00 13.56
C SER A 26 11.11 -4.42 13.72
N ARG A 27 10.49 -5.23 14.57
CA ARG A 27 10.92 -6.63 14.76
C ARG A 27 10.76 -7.44 13.49
N LEU A 28 9.61 -7.31 12.82
CA LEU A 28 9.35 -8.04 11.57
C LEU A 28 10.31 -7.60 10.48
N GLN A 29 10.54 -6.30 10.35
CA GLN A 29 11.45 -5.77 9.34
C GLN A 29 12.88 -6.24 9.55
N ARG A 30 13.37 -6.27 10.79
CA ARG A 30 14.71 -6.78 11.10
C ARG A 30 14.82 -8.27 10.84
N HIS A 31 13.77 -9.01 11.17
CA HIS A 31 13.75 -10.45 10.92
C HIS A 31 13.83 -10.74 9.42
N LEU A 32 13.03 -10.07 8.62
CA LEU A 32 13.05 -10.22 7.18
C LEU A 32 14.37 -9.75 6.57
N ALA A 33 14.94 -8.67 7.10
CA ALA A 33 16.24 -8.18 6.65
C ALA A 33 17.35 -9.21 6.86
N SER A 34 17.26 -10.02 7.93
CA SER A 34 18.25 -11.08 8.18
C SER A 34 18.24 -12.18 7.12
N TYR A 35 17.16 -12.28 6.34
CA TYR A 35 17.05 -13.19 5.20
C TYR A 35 17.31 -12.48 3.86
N GLY A 36 17.78 -11.24 3.90
CA GLY A 36 18.11 -10.50 2.69
C GLY A 36 16.94 -9.74 2.06
N TYR A 37 15.82 -9.60 2.77
CA TYR A 37 14.69 -8.83 2.26
C TYR A 37 14.90 -7.33 2.49
N VAL A 38 14.85 -6.56 1.42
CA VAL A 38 15.11 -5.12 1.39
C VAL A 38 13.79 -4.36 1.40
N PRO A 39 13.64 -3.32 2.24
CA PRO A 39 12.41 -2.55 2.24
C PRO A 39 12.13 -1.86 0.91
N VAL A 40 10.85 -1.86 0.52
CA VAL A 40 10.35 -1.12 -0.63
C VAL A 40 9.09 -0.38 -0.20
N ASP A 41 8.88 0.79 -0.76
CA ASP A 41 7.68 1.58 -0.56
C ASP A 41 7.07 1.93 -1.89
N VAL A 42 5.76 1.89 -1.97
CA VAL A 42 5.00 2.17 -3.20
C VAL A 42 3.89 3.18 -2.89
N PRO A 43 3.42 3.94 -3.89
CA PRO A 43 2.41 4.96 -3.66
C PRO A 43 1.11 4.41 -3.09
N LEU A 44 0.47 5.22 -2.27
CA LEU A 44 -0.87 4.94 -1.75
C LEU A 44 -1.92 5.06 -2.85
N LEU A 45 -1.75 6.03 -3.74
CA LEU A 45 -2.62 6.27 -4.88
C LEU A 45 -1.99 5.68 -6.14
N GLU A 46 -2.78 4.96 -6.91
CA GLU A 46 -2.37 4.41 -8.20
C GLU A 46 -3.41 4.74 -9.25
N ARG A 47 -3.04 4.62 -10.51
CA ARG A 47 -4.01 4.71 -11.59
C ARG A 47 -5.01 3.57 -11.45
N SER A 48 -6.29 3.89 -11.59
CA SER A 48 -7.36 2.90 -11.41
C SER A 48 -7.18 1.68 -12.31
N ASP A 49 -6.64 1.87 -13.51
CA ASP A 49 -6.43 0.78 -14.47
C ASP A 49 -5.56 -0.35 -13.93
N LEU A 50 -4.63 -0.03 -13.03
CA LEU A 50 -3.77 -1.06 -12.45
C LEU A 50 -4.57 -2.18 -11.79
N TYR A 51 -5.65 -1.81 -11.11
CA TYR A 51 -6.47 -2.76 -10.37
C TYR A 51 -7.69 -3.24 -11.14
N LEU A 52 -8.25 -2.40 -12.01
CA LEU A 52 -9.46 -2.74 -12.75
C LEU A 52 -9.27 -3.97 -13.64
N ARG A 53 -8.09 -4.11 -14.21
CA ARG A 53 -7.78 -5.23 -15.11
C ARG A 53 -7.69 -6.56 -14.38
N LYS A 54 -7.31 -6.54 -13.10
CA LYS A 54 -7.05 -7.77 -12.33
C LYS A 54 -8.21 -8.19 -11.46
N LEU A 55 -8.92 -7.23 -10.87
CA LEU A 55 -9.90 -7.51 -9.82
C LEU A 55 -11.31 -7.72 -10.34
N GLY A 56 -11.57 -7.42 -11.60
CA GLY A 56 -12.91 -7.49 -12.16
C GLY A 56 -13.84 -6.38 -11.68
N SER A 57 -15.02 -6.30 -12.28
CA SER A 57 -15.94 -5.19 -12.05
C SER A 57 -16.51 -5.15 -10.63
N GLN A 58 -16.72 -6.30 -10.01
CA GLN A 58 -17.29 -6.35 -8.66
C GLN A 58 -16.32 -5.78 -7.62
N MET A 59 -15.06 -6.15 -7.69
CA MET A 59 -14.04 -5.62 -6.79
C MET A 59 -13.74 -4.16 -7.09
N ALA A 60 -13.77 -3.78 -8.36
CA ALA A 60 -13.57 -2.39 -8.76
C ALA A 60 -14.61 -1.46 -8.14
N ALA A 61 -15.83 -1.91 -7.99
CA ALA A 61 -16.91 -1.13 -7.37
C ALA A 61 -16.68 -0.87 -5.88
N LEU A 62 -15.86 -1.69 -5.23
CA LEU A 62 -15.55 -1.54 -3.81
C LEU A 62 -14.33 -0.65 -3.55
N MET A 63 -13.60 -0.27 -4.60
CA MET A 63 -12.43 0.58 -4.47
C MET A 63 -12.83 2.05 -4.29
N PHE A 64 -11.98 2.79 -3.56
CA PHE A 64 -12.12 4.23 -3.47
C PHE A 64 -11.48 4.86 -4.70
N ASN A 65 -12.32 5.37 -5.59
CA ASN A 65 -11.91 5.97 -6.85
C ASN A 65 -12.11 7.47 -6.81
N MET A 66 -11.22 8.20 -7.50
CA MET A 66 -11.31 9.64 -7.62
C MET A 66 -10.76 10.07 -8.97
N THR A 67 -11.06 11.29 -9.36
CA THR A 67 -10.52 11.89 -10.58
C THR A 67 -9.72 13.11 -10.17
N ASP A 68 -8.48 13.20 -10.64
CA ASP A 68 -7.65 14.35 -10.33
C ASP A 68 -8.02 15.55 -11.21
N HIS A 69 -7.35 16.68 -10.96
CA HIS A 69 -7.62 17.92 -11.70
C HIS A 69 -7.30 17.85 -13.19
N ARG A 70 -6.55 16.83 -13.62
CA ARG A 70 -6.21 16.60 -15.03
C ARG A 70 -7.13 15.57 -15.69
N GLY A 71 -8.13 15.09 -14.96
CA GLY A 71 -9.06 14.10 -15.46
C GLY A 71 -8.56 12.66 -15.37
N GLU A 72 -7.44 12.42 -14.71
CA GLU A 72 -6.91 11.08 -14.54
C GLU A 72 -7.64 10.35 -13.41
N ARG A 73 -8.01 9.10 -13.64
CA ARG A 73 -8.71 8.28 -12.67
C ARG A 73 -7.71 7.58 -11.77
N LEU A 74 -7.84 7.84 -10.46
CA LEU A 74 -6.97 7.32 -9.43
C LEU A 74 -7.79 6.52 -8.42
N SER A 75 -7.12 5.58 -7.75
CA SER A 75 -7.72 4.79 -6.70
C SER A 75 -6.78 4.67 -5.51
N LEU A 76 -7.36 4.62 -4.31
CA LEU A 76 -6.62 4.15 -3.15
C LEU A 76 -6.35 2.66 -3.34
N ARG A 77 -5.13 2.23 -3.07
CA ARG A 77 -4.76 0.83 -3.26
C ARG A 77 -5.63 -0.10 -2.42
N PRO A 78 -6.28 -1.09 -3.04
CA PRO A 78 -7.05 -2.09 -2.28
C PRO A 78 -6.15 -3.17 -1.68
N GLU A 79 -4.93 -3.30 -2.21
CA GLU A 79 -3.94 -4.27 -1.74
C GLU A 79 -2.55 -3.84 -2.24
N PHE A 80 -1.50 -4.51 -1.79
CA PHE A 80 -0.12 -4.13 -2.11
C PHE A 80 0.43 -4.74 -3.37
N THR A 81 0.06 -5.97 -3.65
CA THR A 81 0.76 -6.80 -4.64
C THR A 81 0.81 -6.15 -6.02
N GLY A 82 -0.30 -5.54 -6.44
CA GLY A 82 -0.36 -4.87 -7.74
C GLY A 82 0.67 -3.75 -7.87
N SER A 83 0.75 -2.90 -6.85
CA SER A 83 1.71 -1.79 -6.85
C SER A 83 3.16 -2.27 -6.80
N VAL A 84 3.43 -3.31 -6.01
CA VAL A 84 4.79 -3.86 -5.90
C VAL A 84 5.24 -4.49 -7.21
N VAL A 85 4.35 -5.23 -7.88
CA VAL A 85 4.65 -5.82 -9.19
C VAL A 85 4.87 -4.72 -10.23
N ARG A 86 4.04 -3.68 -10.25
CA ARG A 86 4.25 -2.53 -11.14
C ARG A 86 5.62 -1.90 -10.90
N CYS A 87 5.97 -1.68 -9.63
CA CYS A 87 7.26 -1.12 -9.27
C CYS A 87 8.41 -2.00 -9.77
N PHE A 88 8.29 -3.31 -9.61
CA PHE A 88 9.30 -4.25 -10.11
C PHE A 88 9.46 -4.14 -11.63
N ILE A 89 8.36 -4.09 -12.36
CA ILE A 89 8.39 -3.96 -13.82
C ILE A 89 9.07 -2.65 -14.23
N ASP A 90 8.71 -1.55 -13.57
CA ASP A 90 9.27 -0.23 -13.88
C ASP A 90 10.78 -0.15 -13.61
N GLN A 91 11.26 -0.89 -12.62
CA GLN A 91 12.65 -0.84 -12.18
C GLN A 91 13.50 -2.02 -12.67
N ALA A 92 12.91 -2.94 -13.41
CA ALA A 92 13.52 -4.24 -13.72
C ALA A 92 14.92 -4.11 -14.34
N GLU A 93 15.13 -3.14 -15.22
CA GLU A 93 16.41 -2.93 -15.89
C GLU A 93 17.52 -2.47 -14.94
N ARG A 94 17.15 -1.89 -13.80
CA ARG A 94 18.09 -1.37 -12.80
C ARG A 94 18.39 -2.36 -11.70
N LEU A 95 17.59 -3.44 -11.60
CA LEU A 95 17.66 -4.36 -10.48
C LEU A 95 18.54 -5.55 -10.80
N ASN A 96 19.28 -5.99 -9.79
CA ASN A 96 20.05 -7.24 -9.85
C ASN A 96 19.18 -8.36 -9.32
N LEU A 97 18.88 -9.33 -10.17
CA LEU A 97 18.04 -10.47 -9.79
C LEU A 97 18.87 -11.55 -9.09
N PRO A 98 18.30 -12.31 -8.15
CA PRO A 98 16.93 -12.23 -7.68
C PRO A 98 16.69 -11.05 -6.72
N VAL A 99 15.46 -10.56 -6.68
CA VAL A 99 15.05 -9.46 -5.80
C VAL A 99 14.24 -10.04 -4.64
N ARG A 100 14.55 -9.58 -3.43
CA ARG A 100 13.78 -9.91 -2.23
C ARG A 100 13.38 -8.61 -1.57
N TRP A 101 12.10 -8.29 -1.65
CA TRP A 101 11.54 -7.07 -1.11
C TRP A 101 10.60 -7.34 0.05
N GLN A 102 10.60 -6.45 1.02
CA GLN A 102 9.62 -6.42 2.09
C GLN A 102 8.88 -5.08 2.10
N TYR A 103 7.63 -5.11 2.50
CA TYR A 103 6.83 -3.89 2.57
C TYR A 103 5.82 -3.98 3.71
N TRP A 104 5.53 -2.80 4.26
CA TRP A 104 4.59 -2.65 5.35
C TRP A 104 3.92 -1.29 5.21
N ALA A 105 2.59 -1.25 5.12
CA ALA A 105 1.83 -0.02 5.11
C ALA A 105 0.34 -0.30 5.27
N ALA A 106 -0.44 0.75 5.42
CA ALA A 106 -1.90 0.64 5.43
C ALA A 106 -2.46 0.38 4.03
N ILE A 107 -3.57 -0.29 3.98
CA ILE A 107 -4.35 -0.51 2.77
C ILE A 107 -5.80 -0.07 3.01
#